data_f2cac4ac271c5e46d3cf97fba8be5189
#
_entry.id   f2cac4ac271c5e46d3cf97fba8be5189
#
_cell.length_a   1.000
_cell.length_b   1.000
_cell.length_c   1.000
_cell.angle_alpha   90.00
_cell.angle_beta   90.00
_cell.angle_gamma   90.00
#
_symmetry.space_group_name_H-M   'P 1'
#
loop_
_entity.id
_entity.type
_entity.pdbx_description
1 polymer ?
#
loop_
_entity_poly.entity_id
_entity_poly.type
_entity_poly.pdbx_seq_one_letter_code
_entity_poly.pdbx_strand_id
1 'polypeptide(L)'
;MDYNVFTKPTQTFGSAIEDSSLLRALVIVLISGLLAAFFFSLTGMGNLALGLIVVWVIVQWFVLSVLLFAFEILFSGQKRQFVRADFKAAATVAGQLWLWVLLLEVVLLVFGSTLFSMAPMIGIAVLIVIGVAMLIDLFIGIRVVLDSSNGRAFLVWLLLLIVYGLILSLAGIIASSMILL
;
A
#
# COMPACT_ATOMS: atom_id res chain seq x y z
N MET A 1 -0.27 -15.61 -16.40
CA MET A 1 -0.73 -15.39 -15.01
C MET A 1 -1.56 -14.12 -14.98
N ASP A 2 -2.85 -14.24 -14.69
CA ASP A 2 -3.75 -13.09 -14.66
C ASP A 2 -3.65 -12.41 -13.29
N TYR A 3 -2.76 -11.42 -13.19
CA TYR A 3 -2.64 -10.59 -11.99
C TYR A 3 -3.76 -9.54 -11.96
N ASN A 4 -4.91 -9.94 -11.47
CA ASN A 4 -6.05 -9.04 -11.35
C ASN A 4 -6.45 -8.87 -9.88
N VAL A 5 -5.73 -8.01 -9.17
CA VAL A 5 -5.99 -7.69 -7.75
C VAL A 5 -7.40 -7.13 -7.54
N PHE A 6 -7.96 -6.45 -8.55
CA PHE A 6 -9.26 -5.80 -8.44
C PHE A 6 -10.46 -6.76 -8.47
N THR A 7 -10.33 -7.91 -9.15
CA THR A 7 -11.46 -8.85 -9.30
C THR A 7 -11.21 -10.22 -8.67
N LYS A 8 -9.95 -10.60 -8.47
CA LYS A 8 -9.56 -11.91 -7.90
C LYS A 8 -8.41 -11.77 -6.89
N PRO A 9 -8.58 -10.97 -5.83
CA PRO A 9 -7.47 -10.65 -4.93
C PRO A 9 -6.84 -11.89 -4.26
N THR A 10 -7.66 -12.86 -3.82
CA THR A 10 -7.13 -14.07 -3.18
C THR A 10 -6.22 -14.88 -4.11
N GLN A 11 -6.59 -15.03 -5.38
CA GLN A 11 -5.76 -15.75 -6.37
C GLN A 11 -4.50 -14.96 -6.69
N THR A 12 -4.62 -13.63 -6.84
CA THR A 12 -3.49 -12.75 -7.12
C THR A 12 -2.48 -12.75 -5.98
N PHE A 13 -2.92 -12.64 -4.73
CA PHE A 13 -2.01 -12.71 -3.58
C PHE A 13 -1.41 -14.10 -3.40
N GLY A 14 -2.18 -15.18 -3.64
CA GLY A 14 -1.66 -16.55 -3.64
C GLY A 14 -0.55 -16.74 -4.67
N SER A 15 -0.78 -16.35 -5.91
CA SER A 15 0.25 -16.44 -6.97
C SER A 15 1.43 -15.47 -6.72
N ALA A 16 1.20 -14.32 -6.08
CA ALA A 16 2.27 -13.40 -5.70
C ALA A 16 3.20 -13.97 -4.63
N ILE A 17 2.69 -14.83 -3.74
CA ILE A 17 3.51 -15.55 -2.77
C ILE A 17 4.32 -16.68 -3.43
N GLU A 18 3.68 -17.44 -4.33
CA GLU A 18 4.34 -18.55 -5.04
C GLU A 18 5.43 -18.03 -6.00
N ASP A 19 5.14 -16.96 -6.75
CA ASP A 19 6.06 -16.31 -7.70
C ASP A 19 6.47 -14.93 -7.18
N SER A 20 6.99 -14.88 -5.95
CA SER A 20 7.36 -13.63 -5.31
C SER A 20 8.50 -12.92 -6.06
N SER A 21 8.33 -11.63 -6.35
CA SER A 21 9.28 -10.82 -7.11
C SER A 21 9.41 -9.41 -6.52
N LEU A 22 10.50 -9.17 -5.78
CA LEU A 22 10.84 -7.84 -5.28
C LEU A 22 10.95 -6.80 -6.40
N LEU A 23 11.51 -7.21 -7.55
CA LEU A 23 11.65 -6.31 -8.69
C LEU A 23 10.29 -5.83 -9.20
N ARG A 24 9.32 -6.75 -9.33
CA ARG A 24 7.96 -6.41 -9.76
C ARG A 24 7.28 -5.47 -8.76
N ALA A 25 7.36 -5.78 -7.47
CA ALA A 25 6.83 -4.93 -6.42
C ALA A 25 7.44 -3.53 -6.46
N LEU A 26 8.77 -3.45 -6.56
CA LEU A 26 9.49 -2.19 -6.63
C LEU A 26 9.11 -1.37 -7.88
N VAL A 27 8.93 -2.02 -9.03
CA VAL A 27 8.48 -1.33 -10.27
C VAL A 27 7.10 -0.69 -10.08
N ILE A 28 6.15 -1.41 -9.48
CA ILE A 28 4.81 -0.86 -9.21
C ILE A 28 4.91 0.37 -8.30
N VAL A 29 5.67 0.25 -7.21
CA VAL A 29 5.87 1.32 -6.23
C VAL A 29 6.58 2.53 -6.85
N LEU A 30 7.59 2.30 -7.69
CA LEU A 30 8.29 3.38 -8.40
C LEU A 30 7.37 4.10 -9.39
N ILE A 31 6.55 3.38 -10.15
CA ILE A 31 5.57 3.99 -11.06
C ILE A 31 4.58 4.85 -10.27
N SER A 32 4.07 4.35 -9.14
CA SER A 32 3.21 5.14 -8.26
C SER A 32 3.94 6.38 -7.73
N GLY A 33 5.14 6.24 -7.19
CA GLY A 33 5.92 7.39 -6.71
C GLY A 33 6.18 8.45 -7.78
N LEU A 34 6.49 8.03 -9.02
CA LEU A 34 6.70 8.94 -10.14
C LEU A 34 5.41 9.63 -10.58
N LEU A 35 4.28 8.90 -10.57
CA LEU A 35 2.96 9.46 -10.90
C LEU A 35 2.52 10.48 -9.85
N ALA A 36 2.71 10.17 -8.56
CA ALA A 36 2.48 11.11 -7.47
C ALA A 36 3.34 12.37 -7.63
N ALA A 37 4.64 12.22 -7.87
CA ALA A 37 5.54 13.34 -8.11
C ALA A 37 5.10 14.19 -9.32
N PHE A 38 4.70 13.54 -10.42
CA PHE A 38 4.15 14.24 -11.58
C PHE A 38 2.88 15.03 -11.22
N PHE A 39 1.94 14.43 -10.49
CA PHE A 39 0.74 15.13 -10.02
C PHE A 39 1.08 16.38 -9.20
N PHE A 40 2.01 16.25 -8.24
CA PHE A 40 2.45 17.40 -7.43
C PHE A 40 3.27 18.43 -8.23
N SER A 41 3.94 18.04 -9.31
CA SER A 41 4.61 18.99 -10.18
C SER A 41 3.65 20.00 -10.81
N LEU A 42 2.42 19.58 -11.07
CA LEU A 42 1.36 20.46 -11.60
C LEU A 42 0.92 21.53 -10.59
N THR A 43 1.23 21.35 -9.30
CA THR A 43 0.97 22.35 -8.24
C THR A 43 2.12 23.34 -8.05
N GLY A 44 3.18 23.25 -8.88
CA GLY A 44 4.33 24.16 -8.82
C GLY A 44 5.38 23.79 -7.76
N MET A 45 5.36 22.56 -7.23
CA MET A 45 6.40 22.09 -6.32
C MET A 45 7.78 21.99 -7.01
N GLY A 46 8.82 22.40 -6.30
CA GLY A 46 10.19 22.32 -6.78
C GLY A 46 10.72 20.88 -6.91
N ASN A 47 11.74 20.70 -7.77
CA ASN A 47 12.29 19.38 -8.10
C ASN A 47 12.75 18.57 -6.86
N LEU A 48 13.27 19.22 -5.83
CA LEU A 48 13.69 18.56 -4.59
C LEU A 48 12.49 17.92 -3.89
N ALA A 49 11.36 18.64 -3.79
CA ALA A 49 10.14 18.13 -3.18
C ALA A 49 9.59 16.93 -3.95
N LEU A 50 9.67 16.95 -5.28
CA LEU A 50 9.24 15.82 -6.12
C LEU A 50 10.08 14.57 -5.88
N GLY A 51 11.41 14.73 -5.74
CA GLY A 51 12.30 13.62 -5.37
C GLY A 51 11.94 13.03 -4.00
N LEU A 52 11.63 13.87 -3.01
CA LEU A 52 11.22 13.43 -1.68
C LEU A 52 9.89 12.65 -1.69
N ILE A 53 8.95 12.99 -2.58
CA ILE A 53 7.69 12.25 -2.73
C ILE A 53 7.97 10.81 -3.19
N VAL A 54 8.83 10.62 -4.19
CA VAL A 54 9.20 9.28 -4.67
C VAL A 54 9.85 8.46 -3.54
N VAL A 55 10.81 9.06 -2.84
CA VAL A 55 11.47 8.41 -1.69
C VAL A 55 10.46 8.05 -0.61
N TRP A 56 9.50 8.95 -0.31
CA TRP A 56 8.47 8.72 0.69
C TRP A 56 7.56 7.54 0.34
N VAL A 57 7.14 7.39 -0.92
CA VAL A 57 6.34 6.25 -1.39
C VAL A 57 7.11 4.93 -1.22
N ILE A 58 8.40 4.91 -1.54
CA ILE A 58 9.25 3.73 -1.35
C ILE A 58 9.37 3.38 0.14
N VAL A 59 9.57 4.38 1.01
CA VAL A 59 9.64 4.18 2.46
C VAL A 59 8.34 3.59 2.99
N GLN A 60 7.19 4.11 2.59
CA GLN A 60 5.89 3.59 3.00
C GLN A 60 5.71 2.12 2.60
N TRP A 61 6.05 1.76 1.36
CA TRP A 61 6.02 0.36 0.90
C TRP A 61 6.94 -0.52 1.74
N PHE A 62 8.17 -0.07 2.00
CA PHE A 62 9.14 -0.81 2.79
C PHE A 62 8.64 -1.04 4.22
N VAL A 63 8.10 0.00 4.88
CA VAL A 63 7.52 -0.09 6.23
C VAL A 63 6.36 -1.09 6.25
N LEU A 64 5.45 -1.02 5.28
CA LEU A 64 4.34 -1.97 5.17
C LEU A 64 4.86 -3.41 4.99
N SER A 65 5.88 -3.60 4.15
CA SER A 65 6.49 -4.91 3.90
C SER A 65 7.13 -5.50 5.16
N VAL A 66 7.86 -4.67 5.93
CA VAL A 66 8.47 -5.08 7.21
C VAL A 66 7.41 -5.43 8.25
N LEU A 67 6.32 -4.65 8.33
CA LEU A 67 5.23 -4.94 9.26
C LEU A 67 4.50 -6.24 8.90
N LEU A 68 4.19 -6.47 7.62
CA LEU A 68 3.58 -7.73 7.16
C LEU A 68 4.48 -8.92 7.49
N PHE A 69 5.78 -8.82 7.23
CA PHE A 69 6.76 -9.84 7.57
C PHE A 69 6.87 -10.09 9.07
N ALA A 70 6.93 -9.03 9.89
CA ALA A 70 6.97 -9.14 11.34
C ALA A 70 5.70 -9.79 11.88
N PHE A 71 4.53 -9.44 11.37
CA PHE A 71 3.27 -10.06 11.79
C PHE A 71 3.15 -11.50 11.30
N GLU A 72 3.71 -11.85 10.15
CA GLU A 72 3.83 -13.24 9.71
C GLU A 72 4.63 -14.06 10.74
N ILE A 73 5.78 -13.58 11.18
CA ILE A 73 6.60 -14.24 12.20
C ILE A 73 5.85 -14.39 13.53
N LEU A 74 5.18 -13.33 13.98
CA LEU A 74 4.52 -13.29 15.29
C LEU A 74 3.22 -14.10 15.34
N PHE A 75 2.46 -14.13 14.25
CA PHE A 75 1.10 -14.66 14.25
C PHE A 75 0.89 -15.89 13.35
N SER A 76 1.87 -16.29 12.53
CA SER A 76 1.82 -17.59 11.86
C SER A 76 1.90 -18.71 12.90
N GLY A 77 0.97 -19.66 12.85
CA GLY A 77 0.87 -20.73 13.85
C GLY A 77 2.16 -21.56 13.94
N GLN A 78 2.42 -22.17 15.09
CA GLN A 78 3.64 -22.92 15.45
C GLN A 78 4.14 -23.95 14.41
N LYS A 79 3.30 -24.41 13.50
CA LYS A 79 3.70 -25.37 12.44
C LYS A 79 4.50 -24.74 11.29
N ARG A 80 4.54 -23.41 11.17
CA ARG A 80 5.25 -22.68 10.10
C ARG A 80 6.36 -21.74 10.56
N GLN A 81 6.58 -21.61 11.87
CA GLN A 81 7.43 -20.57 12.49
C GLN A 81 8.88 -20.46 11.96
N PHE A 82 9.39 -21.45 11.25
CA PHE A 82 10.79 -21.42 10.80
C PHE A 82 11.02 -21.74 9.31
N VAL A 83 9.98 -22.07 8.53
CA VAL A 83 10.21 -22.60 7.20
C VAL A 83 9.81 -21.67 6.06
N ARG A 84 8.98 -20.61 6.31
CA ARG A 84 8.45 -19.81 5.20
C ARG A 84 8.13 -18.34 5.48
N ALA A 85 8.57 -17.75 6.57
CA ALA A 85 8.51 -16.29 6.66
C ALA A 85 9.46 -15.72 5.59
N ASP A 86 8.90 -15.27 4.48
CA ASP A 86 9.66 -14.75 3.35
C ASP A 86 9.35 -13.26 3.18
N PHE A 87 10.30 -12.42 3.59
CA PHE A 87 10.21 -10.97 3.37
C PHE A 87 9.87 -10.63 1.90
N LYS A 88 10.37 -11.43 0.96
CA LYS A 88 10.11 -11.25 -0.45
C LYS A 88 8.63 -11.44 -0.79
N ALA A 89 7.96 -12.43 -0.17
CA ALA A 89 6.52 -12.63 -0.32
C ALA A 89 5.73 -11.48 0.29
N ALA A 90 6.05 -11.06 1.51
CA ALA A 90 5.41 -9.91 2.18
C ALA A 90 5.58 -8.61 1.37
N ALA A 91 6.77 -8.34 0.88
CA ALA A 91 7.06 -7.16 0.05
C ALA A 91 6.35 -7.22 -1.31
N THR A 92 6.18 -8.42 -1.89
CA THR A 92 5.43 -8.59 -3.14
C THR A 92 3.94 -8.32 -2.92
N VAL A 93 3.36 -8.84 -1.83
CA VAL A 93 1.96 -8.58 -1.45
C VAL A 93 1.75 -7.09 -1.17
N ALA A 94 2.65 -6.46 -0.40
CA ALA A 94 2.63 -5.01 -0.19
C ALA A 94 2.66 -4.24 -1.52
N GLY A 95 3.53 -4.62 -2.45
CA GLY A 95 3.61 -4.00 -3.78
C GLY A 95 2.34 -4.16 -4.61
N GLN A 96 1.64 -5.29 -4.51
CA GLN A 96 0.35 -5.47 -5.18
C GLN A 96 -0.74 -4.53 -4.65
N LEU A 97 -0.72 -4.21 -3.35
CA LEU A 97 -1.63 -3.22 -2.77
C LEU A 97 -1.41 -1.81 -3.33
N TRP A 98 -0.18 -1.50 -3.77
CA TRP A 98 0.15 -0.22 -4.43
C TRP A 98 -0.55 -0.02 -5.77
N LEU A 99 -1.10 -1.07 -6.40
CA LEU A 99 -1.95 -0.93 -7.58
C LEU A 99 -3.22 -0.11 -7.29
N TRP A 100 -3.76 -0.18 -6.07
CA TRP A 100 -4.88 0.67 -5.64
C TRP A 100 -4.47 2.13 -5.49
N VAL A 101 -3.26 2.39 -4.96
CA VAL A 101 -2.71 3.74 -4.87
C VAL A 101 -2.49 4.30 -6.28
N LEU A 102 -1.92 3.52 -7.17
CA LEU A 102 -1.72 3.88 -8.57
C LEU A 102 -3.05 4.17 -9.29
N LEU A 103 -4.08 3.33 -9.08
CA LEU A 103 -5.43 3.59 -9.60
C LEU A 103 -5.98 4.91 -9.08
N LEU A 104 -5.83 5.17 -7.77
CA LEU A 104 -6.26 6.42 -7.15
C LEU A 104 -5.56 7.62 -7.78
N GLU A 105 -4.24 7.55 -7.97
CA GLU A 105 -3.44 8.61 -8.58
C GLU A 105 -3.87 8.90 -10.02
N VAL A 106 -4.13 7.85 -10.82
CA VAL A 106 -4.65 7.99 -12.18
C VAL A 106 -6.03 8.65 -12.18
N VAL A 107 -6.93 8.23 -11.28
CA VAL A 107 -8.26 8.84 -11.14
C VAL A 107 -8.15 10.32 -10.77
N LEU A 108 -7.28 10.66 -9.82
CA LEU A 108 -7.05 12.05 -9.40
C LEU A 108 -6.42 12.89 -10.52
N LEU A 109 -5.50 12.33 -11.28
CA LEU A 109 -4.83 13.02 -12.38
C LEU A 109 -5.82 13.34 -13.54
N VAL A 110 -6.63 12.35 -13.93
CA VAL A 110 -7.52 12.47 -15.09
C VAL A 110 -8.80 13.23 -14.76
N PHE A 111 -9.37 12.99 -13.60
CA PHE A 111 -10.70 13.48 -13.23
C PHE A 111 -10.70 14.43 -12.03
N GLY A 112 -9.57 14.60 -11.33
CA GLY A 112 -9.53 15.32 -10.06
C GLY A 112 -10.09 16.75 -10.16
N SER A 113 -9.68 17.52 -11.17
CA SER A 113 -10.16 18.87 -11.38
C SER A 113 -11.66 18.93 -11.68
N THR A 114 -12.18 18.03 -12.51
CA THR A 114 -13.59 17.98 -12.90
C THR A 114 -14.48 17.37 -11.80
N LEU A 115 -14.04 16.29 -11.17
CA LEU A 115 -14.80 15.65 -10.09
C LEU A 115 -14.97 16.54 -8.87
N PHE A 116 -13.90 17.22 -8.45
CA PHE A 116 -13.95 18.03 -7.23
C PHE A 116 -14.50 19.44 -7.47
N SER A 117 -14.40 19.99 -8.69
CA SER A 117 -14.98 21.29 -9.00
C SER A 117 -16.47 21.24 -9.37
N MET A 118 -16.87 20.24 -10.17
CA MET A 118 -18.24 20.14 -10.69
C MET A 118 -19.15 19.22 -9.87
N ALA A 119 -18.58 18.16 -9.25
CA ALA A 119 -19.34 17.18 -8.51
C ALA A 119 -18.55 16.66 -7.27
N PRO A 120 -18.28 17.51 -6.26
CA PRO A 120 -17.42 17.16 -5.13
C PRO A 120 -17.91 15.91 -4.36
N MET A 121 -19.23 15.72 -4.24
CA MET A 121 -19.81 14.55 -3.57
C MET A 121 -19.50 13.25 -4.33
N ILE A 122 -19.48 13.28 -5.66
CA ILE A 122 -19.11 12.12 -6.48
C ILE A 122 -17.61 11.85 -6.32
N GLY A 123 -16.78 12.88 -6.33
CA GLY A 123 -15.34 12.76 -6.08
C GLY A 123 -15.05 12.09 -4.74
N ILE A 124 -15.68 12.54 -3.67
CA ILE A 124 -15.57 11.95 -2.33
C ILE A 124 -16.06 10.49 -2.33
N ALA A 125 -17.18 10.19 -2.97
CA ALA A 125 -17.70 8.83 -3.04
C ALA A 125 -16.72 7.88 -3.76
N VAL A 126 -16.10 8.31 -4.85
CA VAL A 126 -15.06 7.54 -5.56
C VAL A 126 -13.87 7.26 -4.66
N LEU A 127 -13.37 8.27 -3.92
CA LEU A 127 -12.25 8.08 -2.97
C LEU A 127 -12.60 7.09 -1.87
N ILE A 128 -13.81 7.16 -1.33
CA ILE A 128 -14.29 6.22 -0.30
C ILE A 128 -14.33 4.80 -0.87
N VAL A 129 -14.88 4.60 -2.07
CA VAL A 129 -14.97 3.27 -2.70
C VAL A 129 -13.59 2.67 -2.92
N ILE A 130 -12.64 3.43 -3.46
CA ILE A 130 -11.26 2.98 -3.67
C ILE A 130 -10.58 2.67 -2.32
N GLY A 131 -10.75 3.54 -1.32
CA GLY A 131 -10.20 3.33 0.01
C GLY A 131 -10.74 2.08 0.69
N VAL A 132 -12.05 1.84 0.63
CA VAL A 132 -12.68 0.64 1.18
C VAL A 132 -12.19 -0.61 0.45
N ALA A 133 -12.11 -0.59 -0.88
CA ALA A 133 -11.59 -1.71 -1.66
C ALA A 133 -10.13 -2.03 -1.28
N MET A 134 -9.27 -1.01 -1.14
CA MET A 134 -7.89 -1.17 -0.68
C MET A 134 -7.82 -1.81 0.72
N LEU A 135 -8.67 -1.41 1.65
CA LEU A 135 -8.72 -1.97 3.00
C LEU A 135 -9.17 -3.44 3.00
N ILE A 136 -10.12 -3.81 2.13
CA ILE A 136 -10.56 -5.20 1.95
C ILE A 136 -9.43 -6.03 1.36
N ASP A 137 -8.73 -5.54 0.36
CA ASP A 137 -7.62 -6.26 -0.26
C ASP A 137 -6.43 -6.40 0.68
N LEU A 138 -6.15 -5.38 1.52
CA LEU A 138 -5.17 -5.50 2.59
C LEU A 138 -5.53 -6.63 3.56
N PHE A 139 -6.80 -6.74 3.96
CA PHE A 139 -7.29 -7.84 4.80
C PHE A 139 -7.09 -9.20 4.11
N ILE A 140 -7.44 -9.32 2.83
CA ILE A 140 -7.25 -10.54 2.05
C ILE A 140 -5.76 -10.88 1.93
N GLY A 141 -4.91 -9.88 1.64
CA GLY A 141 -3.46 -10.05 1.57
C GLY A 141 -2.87 -10.60 2.86
N ILE A 142 -3.25 -10.02 4.02
CA ILE A 142 -2.85 -10.49 5.34
C ILE A 142 -3.31 -11.93 5.57
N ARG A 143 -4.56 -12.25 5.25
CA ARG A 143 -5.10 -13.61 5.41
C ARG A 143 -4.30 -14.63 4.60
N VAL A 144 -3.92 -14.28 3.38
CA VAL A 144 -3.15 -15.15 2.48
C VAL A 144 -1.71 -15.29 2.97
N VAL A 145 -1.05 -14.19 3.37
CA VAL A 145 0.34 -14.22 3.91
C VAL A 145 0.41 -15.06 5.18
N LEU A 146 -0.53 -14.86 6.11
CA LEU A 146 -0.55 -15.56 7.39
C LEU A 146 -1.11 -17.00 7.30
N ASP A 147 -1.72 -17.39 6.19
CA ASP A 147 -2.48 -18.65 6.04
C ASP A 147 -3.39 -18.89 7.27
N SER A 148 -4.18 -17.90 7.63
CA SER A 148 -4.88 -17.85 8.91
C SER A 148 -6.40 -17.80 8.75
N SER A 149 -7.11 -18.09 9.87
CA SER A 149 -8.55 -17.89 9.94
C SER A 149 -8.93 -16.41 9.81
N ASN A 150 -10.18 -16.14 9.39
CA ASN A 150 -10.69 -14.77 9.23
C ASN A 150 -10.57 -13.93 10.50
N GLY A 151 -10.83 -14.53 11.69
CA GLY A 151 -10.74 -13.82 12.97
C GLY A 151 -9.30 -13.39 13.30
N ARG A 152 -8.32 -14.27 13.08
CA ARG A 152 -6.91 -13.94 13.30
C ARG A 152 -6.42 -12.89 12.27
N ALA A 153 -6.76 -13.06 11.00
CA ALA A 153 -6.44 -12.09 9.97
C ALA A 153 -7.04 -10.71 10.29
N PHE A 154 -8.27 -10.66 10.82
CA PHE A 154 -8.91 -9.40 11.21
C PHE A 154 -8.18 -8.71 12.36
N LEU A 155 -7.76 -9.44 13.40
CA LEU A 155 -6.98 -8.86 14.50
C LEU A 155 -5.63 -8.30 14.01
N VAL A 156 -4.93 -9.04 13.16
CA VAL A 156 -3.66 -8.58 12.59
C VAL A 156 -3.86 -7.38 11.68
N TRP A 157 -4.92 -7.38 10.87
CA TRP A 157 -5.29 -6.25 10.02
C TRP A 157 -5.54 -4.97 10.85
N LEU A 158 -6.31 -5.09 11.95
CA LEU A 158 -6.57 -3.97 12.85
C LEU A 158 -5.27 -3.45 13.50
N LEU A 159 -4.43 -4.37 14.02
CA LEU A 159 -3.14 -4.01 14.61
C LEU A 159 -2.22 -3.34 13.59
N LEU A 160 -2.17 -3.87 12.36
CA LEU A 160 -1.35 -3.30 11.29
C LEU A 160 -1.81 -1.88 10.95
N LEU A 161 -3.10 -1.63 10.84
CA LEU A 161 -3.63 -0.28 10.58
C LEU A 161 -3.24 0.70 11.70
N ILE A 162 -3.34 0.27 12.97
CA ILE A 162 -2.96 1.11 14.11
C ILE A 162 -1.46 1.40 14.08
N VAL A 163 -0.62 0.38 13.98
CA VAL A 163 0.84 0.53 14.01
C VAL A 163 1.34 1.34 12.82
N TYR A 164 0.85 1.02 11.62
CA TYR A 164 1.21 1.74 10.39
C TYR A 164 0.77 3.22 10.46
N GLY A 165 -0.46 3.47 10.92
CA GLY A 165 -0.97 4.83 11.11
C GLY A 165 -0.15 5.63 12.14
N LEU A 166 0.27 5.02 13.25
CA LEU A 166 1.14 5.66 14.24
C LEU A 166 2.51 5.99 13.65
N ILE A 167 3.13 5.07 12.90
CA ILE A 167 4.43 5.32 12.25
C ILE A 167 4.32 6.48 11.26
N LEU A 168 3.30 6.50 10.41
CA LEU A 168 3.10 7.58 9.45
C LEU A 168 2.82 8.92 10.13
N SER A 169 2.04 8.93 11.21
CA SER A 169 1.76 10.14 11.98
C SER A 169 3.02 10.71 12.63
N LEU A 170 3.85 9.87 13.24
CA LEU A 170 5.14 10.28 13.81
C LEU A 170 6.09 10.81 12.74
N ALA A 171 6.19 10.13 11.61
CA ALA A 171 7.02 10.59 10.50
C ALA A 171 6.54 11.94 9.94
N GLY A 172 5.22 12.15 9.85
CA GLY A 172 4.63 13.42 9.45
C GLY A 172 4.94 14.56 10.43
N ILE A 173 4.88 14.31 11.74
CA ILE A 173 5.24 15.29 12.77
C ILE A 173 6.73 15.66 12.66
N ILE A 174 7.62 14.67 12.51
CA ILE A 174 9.06 14.92 12.35
C ILE A 174 9.32 15.74 11.08
N ALA A 175 8.73 15.37 9.96
CA ALA A 175 8.89 16.08 8.70
C ALA A 175 8.41 17.55 8.81
N SER A 176 7.25 17.77 9.43
CA SER A 176 6.74 19.15 9.62
C SER A 176 7.60 19.98 10.56
N SER A 177 8.18 19.39 11.61
CA SER A 177 9.09 20.10 12.51
C SER A 177 10.41 20.50 11.83
N MET A 178 10.90 19.72 10.87
CA MET A 178 12.10 20.05 10.09
C MET A 178 11.89 21.16 9.05
N ILE A 179 10.65 21.39 8.62
CA ILE A 179 10.32 22.47 7.68
C ILE A 179 10.17 23.81 8.41
N LEU A 180 9.89 23.79 9.71
CA LEU A 180 9.70 24.99 10.54
C LEU A 180 11.02 25.50 11.19
N LEU A 181 12.11 24.77 11.03
CA LEU A 181 13.47 25.18 11.44
C LEU A 181 14.27 25.71 10.25
#